data_543893347f78e01601944ec288221f2e
#
_entry.id   543893347f78e01601944ec288221f2e
#
_cell.length_a   1.000
_cell.length_b   1.000
_cell.length_c   1.000
_cell.angle_alpha   90.00
_cell.angle_beta   90.00
_cell.angle_gamma   90.00
#
_symmetry.space_group_name_H-M   'P 1'
#
loop_
_entity.id
_entity.type
_entity.pdbx_description
1 polymer ?
#
loop_
_entity_poly.entity_id
_entity_poly.type
_entity_poly.pdbx_seq_one_letter_code
_entity_poly.pdbx_strand_id
1 'polypeptide(L)'
;MEIKARLARKVAKYALRVLPKLPRKVSETLVRVVMEKIWRQKISNLSQILATVNRFSENTNRNCQGKILENLAFRGLIGNQPIRDELRRNGLSPLYTILISPTMRCNLSCVGCYARNYQKKDDLPFEMMDKVVREGKEIGVAFFTILGGEPFLRDDLFPLFEKHSDVYFQVFTNS
;
A
#
# COMPACT_ATOMS: atom_id res chain seq x y z
N MET A 1 -17.99 0.61 -15.43
CA MET A 1 -16.82 0.96 -14.59
C MET A 1 -15.88 -0.23 -14.37
N GLU A 2 -16.41 -1.41 -14.15
CA GLU A 2 -15.68 -2.67 -13.89
C GLU A 2 -14.77 -3.14 -15.03
N ILE A 3 -15.19 -3.00 -16.28
CA ILE A 3 -14.41 -3.41 -17.47
C ILE A 3 -13.12 -2.59 -17.60
N LYS A 4 -13.15 -1.27 -17.36
CA LYS A 4 -11.95 -0.40 -17.38
C LYS A 4 -10.96 -0.78 -16.28
N ALA A 5 -11.46 -1.09 -15.07
CA ALA A 5 -10.61 -1.53 -13.97
C ALA A 5 -9.97 -2.90 -14.24
N ARG A 6 -10.72 -3.83 -14.85
CA ARG A 6 -10.21 -5.16 -15.23
C ARG A 6 -9.16 -5.08 -16.34
N LEU A 7 -9.37 -4.22 -17.33
CA LEU A 7 -8.39 -3.96 -18.38
C LEU A 7 -7.13 -3.31 -17.83
N ALA A 8 -7.28 -2.31 -16.97
CA ALA A 8 -6.17 -1.64 -16.31
C ALA A 8 -5.30 -2.61 -15.49
N ARG A 9 -5.92 -3.55 -14.75
CA ARG A 9 -5.20 -4.62 -14.02
C ARG A 9 -4.39 -5.52 -14.95
N LYS A 10 -4.96 -5.92 -16.09
CA LYS A 10 -4.24 -6.74 -17.08
C LYS A 10 -3.07 -5.99 -17.69
N VAL A 11 -3.29 -4.73 -18.08
CA VAL A 11 -2.26 -3.87 -18.67
C VAL A 11 -1.09 -3.67 -17.70
N ALA A 12 -1.34 -3.44 -16.44
CA ALA A 12 -0.26 -3.23 -15.49
C ALA A 12 0.47 -4.52 -15.10
N LYS A 13 -0.22 -5.66 -14.96
CA LYS A 13 0.46 -6.96 -14.81
C LYS A 13 1.37 -7.26 -15.99
N TYR A 14 0.95 -6.88 -17.19
CA TYR A 14 1.77 -7.02 -18.40
C TYR A 14 2.91 -6.00 -18.41
N ALA A 15 2.64 -4.76 -18.07
CA ALA A 15 3.63 -3.70 -18.01
C ALA A 15 4.80 -4.02 -17.09
N LEU A 16 4.55 -4.57 -15.88
CA LEU A 16 5.63 -4.99 -14.96
C LEU A 16 6.49 -6.13 -15.48
N ARG A 17 5.95 -6.99 -16.33
CA ARG A 17 6.73 -8.09 -16.92
C ARG A 17 7.57 -7.62 -18.11
N VAL A 18 7.13 -6.59 -18.81
CA VAL A 18 7.67 -6.16 -20.10
C VAL A 18 8.49 -4.87 -19.97
N LEU A 19 8.03 -3.90 -19.19
CA LEU A 19 8.72 -2.60 -19.06
C LEU A 19 10.18 -2.71 -18.58
N PRO A 20 10.53 -3.57 -17.60
CA PRO A 20 11.94 -3.71 -17.20
C PRO A 20 12.84 -4.28 -18.27
N LYS A 21 12.28 -4.98 -19.29
CA LYS A 21 13.01 -5.59 -20.38
C LYS A 21 13.16 -4.69 -21.61
N LEU A 22 12.45 -3.56 -21.62
CA LEU A 22 12.48 -2.61 -22.72
C LEU A 22 13.52 -1.50 -22.50
N PRO A 23 14.11 -0.95 -23.58
CA PRO A 23 14.92 0.24 -23.46
C PRO A 23 14.17 1.36 -22.74
N ARG A 24 14.87 2.10 -21.87
CA ARG A 24 14.27 3.14 -21.01
C ARG A 24 13.35 4.12 -21.75
N LYS A 25 13.79 4.61 -22.92
CA LYS A 25 12.99 5.53 -23.75
C LYS A 25 11.67 4.91 -24.22
N VAL A 26 11.67 3.61 -24.53
CA VAL A 26 10.47 2.89 -24.98
C VAL A 26 9.50 2.69 -23.82
N SER A 27 10.00 2.29 -22.65
CA SER A 27 9.15 2.14 -21.45
C SER A 27 8.56 3.48 -21.00
N GLU A 28 9.33 4.57 -21.03
CA GLU A 28 8.84 5.93 -20.73
C GLU A 28 7.72 6.37 -21.69
N THR A 29 7.89 6.12 -22.98
CA THR A 29 6.88 6.47 -23.99
C THR A 29 5.60 5.67 -23.82
N LEU A 30 5.71 4.34 -23.58
CA LEU A 30 4.56 3.47 -23.36
C LEU A 30 3.76 3.88 -22.12
N VAL A 31 4.44 4.11 -20.98
CA VAL A 31 3.77 4.54 -19.75
C VAL A 31 3.12 5.90 -19.93
N ARG A 32 3.79 6.86 -20.60
CA ARG A 32 3.21 8.18 -20.89
C ARG A 32 1.94 8.07 -21.71
N VAL A 33 1.95 7.31 -22.82
CA VAL A 33 0.78 7.11 -23.68
C VAL A 33 -0.38 6.46 -22.91
N VAL A 34 -0.10 5.47 -22.09
CA VAL A 34 -1.11 4.79 -21.28
C VAL A 34 -1.71 5.76 -20.25
N MET A 35 -0.88 6.53 -19.55
CA MET A 35 -1.34 7.46 -18.52
C MET A 35 -2.10 8.66 -19.11
N GLU A 36 -1.63 9.24 -20.19
CA GLU A 36 -2.28 10.39 -20.85
C GLU A 36 -3.56 10.00 -21.58
N LYS A 37 -3.55 8.88 -22.33
CA LYS A 37 -4.71 8.47 -23.14
C LYS A 37 -5.76 7.69 -22.34
N ILE A 38 -5.36 6.83 -21.39
CA ILE A 38 -6.31 5.99 -20.65
C ILE A 38 -6.78 6.68 -19.38
N TRP A 39 -5.90 7.36 -18.65
CA TRP A 39 -6.21 7.96 -17.35
C TRP A 39 -6.24 9.48 -17.36
N ARG A 40 -5.95 10.14 -18.49
CA ARG A 40 -5.93 11.62 -18.63
C ARG A 40 -5.11 12.34 -17.54
N GLN A 41 -4.09 11.68 -17.01
CA GLN A 41 -3.21 12.27 -16.00
C GLN A 41 -1.86 12.65 -16.60
N LYS A 42 -1.43 13.90 -16.40
CA LYS A 42 -0.06 14.34 -16.68
C LYS A 42 0.86 13.93 -15.54
N ILE A 43 1.92 13.19 -15.84
CA ILE A 43 2.94 12.80 -14.86
C ILE A 43 4.20 13.60 -15.12
N SER A 44 4.54 14.49 -14.18
CA SER A 44 5.73 15.34 -14.27
C SER A 44 7.06 14.59 -14.08
N ASN A 45 7.07 13.49 -13.31
CA ASN A 45 8.29 12.78 -12.89
C ASN A 45 8.32 11.32 -13.36
N LEU A 46 7.95 11.06 -14.61
CA LEU A 46 7.84 9.70 -15.14
C LEU A 46 9.14 8.90 -15.06
N SER A 47 10.28 9.55 -15.30
CA SER A 47 11.60 8.91 -15.23
C SER A 47 11.95 8.39 -13.81
N GLN A 48 11.58 9.15 -12.78
CA GLN A 48 11.79 8.74 -11.38
C GLN A 48 10.86 7.58 -10.99
N ILE A 49 9.60 7.63 -11.42
CA ILE A 49 8.64 6.55 -11.20
C ILE A 49 9.13 5.25 -11.83
N LEU A 50 9.58 5.31 -13.09
CA LEU A 50 10.11 4.13 -13.79
C LEU A 50 11.40 3.59 -13.16
N ALA A 51 12.31 4.46 -12.71
CA ALA A 51 13.52 4.04 -11.99
C ALA A 51 13.15 3.32 -10.68
N THR A 52 12.14 3.83 -9.96
CA THR A 52 11.63 3.20 -8.73
C THR A 52 10.98 1.85 -9.02
N VAL A 53 10.15 1.76 -10.06
CA VAL A 53 9.51 0.50 -10.48
C VAL A 53 10.54 -0.54 -10.90
N ASN A 54 11.58 -0.14 -11.65
CA ASN A 54 12.65 -1.07 -12.07
C ASN A 54 13.43 -1.58 -10.86
N ARG A 55 13.87 -0.69 -9.97
CA ARG A 55 14.59 -1.08 -8.74
C ARG A 55 13.74 -1.99 -7.87
N PHE A 56 12.45 -1.72 -7.75
CA PHE A 56 11.49 -2.55 -7.05
C PHE A 56 11.35 -3.94 -7.71
N SER A 57 11.26 -3.98 -9.05
CA SER A 57 11.15 -5.22 -9.82
C SER A 57 12.38 -6.12 -9.70
N GLU A 58 13.57 -5.54 -9.60
CA GLU A 58 14.83 -6.29 -9.46
C GLU A 58 15.01 -6.89 -8.06
N ASN A 59 14.56 -6.19 -7.02
CA ASN A 59 14.85 -6.53 -5.62
C ASN A 59 13.67 -7.17 -4.87
N THR A 60 12.52 -7.38 -5.52
CA THR A 60 11.31 -7.84 -4.83
C THR A 60 10.79 -9.15 -5.43
N ASN A 61 10.37 -10.07 -4.55
CA ASN A 61 9.74 -11.32 -4.97
C ASN A 61 8.47 -11.06 -5.82
N ARG A 62 8.22 -11.91 -6.82
CA ARG A 62 7.07 -11.78 -7.74
C ARG A 62 5.71 -11.75 -7.04
N ASN A 63 5.55 -12.48 -5.93
CA ASN A 63 4.32 -12.46 -5.15
C ASN A 63 4.11 -11.10 -4.48
N CYS A 64 5.17 -10.53 -3.88
CA CYS A 64 5.13 -9.19 -3.29
C CYS A 64 4.86 -8.12 -4.36
N GLN A 65 5.50 -8.22 -5.53
CA GLN A 65 5.22 -7.32 -6.66
C GLN A 65 3.73 -7.34 -7.04
N GLY A 66 3.15 -8.56 -7.16
CA GLY A 66 1.74 -8.74 -7.48
C GLY A 66 0.81 -8.10 -6.45
N LYS A 67 1.09 -8.30 -5.16
CA LYS A 67 0.30 -7.75 -4.05
C LYS A 67 0.39 -6.23 -3.96
N ILE A 68 1.59 -5.67 -4.08
CA ILE A 68 1.78 -4.20 -4.06
C ILE A 68 1.02 -3.55 -5.20
N LEU A 69 1.13 -4.11 -6.41
CA LEU A 69 0.40 -3.56 -7.54
C LEU A 69 -1.10 -3.66 -7.38
N GLU A 70 -1.60 -4.83 -7.00
CA GLU A 70 -3.03 -5.05 -6.88
C GLU A 70 -3.63 -4.21 -5.76
N ASN A 71 -3.03 -4.27 -4.57
CA ASN A 71 -3.62 -3.66 -3.40
C ASN A 71 -3.27 -2.17 -3.29
N LEU A 72 -2.00 -1.78 -3.51
CA LEU A 72 -1.60 -0.38 -3.36
C LEU A 72 -1.94 0.45 -4.61
N ALA A 73 -1.48 0.02 -5.80
CA ALA A 73 -1.67 0.82 -7.00
C ALA A 73 -3.10 0.74 -7.54
N PHE A 74 -3.67 -0.47 -7.71
CA PHE A 74 -4.99 -0.58 -8.32
C PHE A 74 -6.14 -0.33 -7.37
N ARG A 75 -6.17 -0.98 -6.20
CA ARG A 75 -7.24 -0.73 -5.22
C ARG A 75 -7.04 0.62 -4.55
N GLY A 76 -5.84 0.86 -4.01
CA GLY A 76 -5.54 2.05 -3.23
C GLY A 76 -5.64 3.35 -4.03
N LEU A 77 -4.98 3.45 -5.18
CA LEU A 77 -4.91 4.70 -5.92
C LEU A 77 -6.05 4.88 -6.93
N ILE A 78 -6.49 3.80 -7.58
CA ILE A 78 -7.45 3.87 -8.70
C ILE A 78 -8.83 3.37 -8.28
N GLY A 79 -8.93 2.16 -7.72
CA GLY A 79 -10.21 1.51 -7.42
C GLY A 79 -11.05 2.25 -6.39
N ASN A 80 -10.40 2.83 -5.39
CA ASN A 80 -11.06 3.56 -4.30
C ASN A 80 -11.28 5.05 -4.60
N GLN A 81 -10.98 5.52 -5.82
CA GLN A 81 -11.20 6.91 -6.22
C GLN A 81 -12.66 7.36 -6.06
N PRO A 82 -13.67 6.57 -6.47
CA PRO A 82 -15.07 6.97 -6.29
C PRO A 82 -15.44 7.23 -4.83
N ILE A 83 -14.95 6.40 -3.90
CA ILE A 83 -15.18 6.57 -2.44
C ILE A 83 -14.54 7.88 -1.98
N ARG A 84 -13.29 8.13 -2.37
CA ARG A 84 -12.59 9.37 -2.01
C ARG A 84 -13.24 10.60 -2.61
N ASP A 85 -13.76 10.53 -3.83
CA ASP A 85 -14.46 11.65 -4.47
C ASP A 85 -15.79 11.94 -3.78
N GLU A 86 -16.46 10.92 -3.27
CA GLU A 86 -17.66 11.08 -2.45
C GLU A 86 -17.35 11.74 -1.10
N LEU A 87 -16.29 11.29 -0.41
CA LEU A 87 -15.82 11.93 0.83
C LEU A 87 -15.51 13.42 0.60
N ARG A 88 -14.80 13.76 -0.49
CA ARG A 88 -14.51 15.16 -0.83
C ARG A 88 -15.77 16.00 -1.08
N ARG A 89 -16.77 15.43 -1.79
CA ARG A 89 -18.06 16.12 -2.00
C ARG A 89 -18.78 16.40 -0.71
N ASN A 90 -18.61 15.54 0.29
CA ASN A 90 -19.16 15.71 1.63
C ASN A 90 -18.27 16.56 2.56
N GLY A 91 -17.24 17.25 2.02
CA GLY A 91 -16.36 18.12 2.80
C GLY A 91 -15.32 17.39 3.64
N LEU A 92 -15.14 16.07 3.44
CA LEU A 92 -14.17 15.25 4.19
C LEU A 92 -12.86 15.08 3.43
N SER A 93 -11.76 15.07 4.15
CA SER A 93 -10.43 14.75 3.57
C SER A 93 -10.23 13.24 3.53
N PRO A 94 -10.03 12.64 2.33
CA PRO A 94 -9.80 11.20 2.23
C PRO A 94 -8.49 10.78 2.87
N LEU A 95 -8.52 9.67 3.61
CA LEU A 95 -7.33 9.02 4.12
C LEU A 95 -6.73 8.08 3.04
N TYR A 96 -5.41 8.05 2.96
CA TYR A 96 -4.67 7.14 2.06
C TYR A 96 -4.00 6.00 2.82
N THR A 97 -3.68 6.22 4.08
CA THR A 97 -3.06 5.24 4.98
C THR A 97 -3.56 5.41 6.40
N ILE A 98 -3.56 4.31 7.14
CA ILE A 98 -3.78 4.30 8.59
C ILE A 98 -2.57 3.64 9.23
N LEU A 99 -2.07 4.25 10.30
CA LEU A 99 -0.98 3.74 11.12
C LEU A 99 -1.58 3.04 12.34
N ILE A 100 -1.16 1.80 12.58
CA ILE A 100 -1.62 0.99 13.71
C ILE A 100 -0.39 0.60 14.53
N SER A 101 -0.43 0.86 15.82
CA SER A 101 0.56 0.41 16.81
C SER A 101 -0.03 -0.72 17.65
N PRO A 102 0.13 -1.99 17.26
CA PRO A 102 -0.50 -3.13 17.94
C PRO A 102 -0.02 -3.32 19.37
N THR A 103 1.23 -2.98 19.62
CA THR A 103 1.90 -3.09 20.92
C THR A 103 2.99 -2.02 21.05
N MET A 104 3.24 -1.57 22.26
CA MET A 104 4.41 -0.76 22.61
C MET A 104 5.52 -1.61 23.26
N ARG A 105 5.32 -2.92 23.42
CA ARG A 105 6.39 -3.85 23.85
C ARG A 105 7.44 -3.97 22.75
N CYS A 106 8.69 -4.02 23.14
CA CYS A 106 9.82 -4.18 22.22
C CYS A 106 10.91 -5.00 22.89
N ASN A 107 11.60 -5.82 22.13
CA ASN A 107 12.78 -6.57 22.55
C ASN A 107 14.07 -5.73 22.51
N LEU A 108 14.02 -4.48 22.03
CA LEU A 108 15.14 -3.54 21.99
C LEU A 108 14.87 -2.29 22.85
N SER A 109 15.95 -1.56 23.16
CA SER A 109 15.94 -0.29 23.91
C SER A 109 16.73 0.78 23.14
N CYS A 110 16.33 1.08 21.92
CA CYS A 110 17.04 2.03 21.06
C CYS A 110 17.04 3.44 21.63
N VAL A 111 18.18 4.15 21.48
CA VAL A 111 18.30 5.56 21.86
C VAL A 111 17.43 6.41 20.93
N GLY A 112 16.63 7.31 21.52
CA GLY A 112 15.73 8.20 20.75
C GLY A 112 14.45 7.53 20.21
N CYS A 113 14.15 6.29 20.61
CA CYS A 113 12.93 5.61 20.19
C CYS A 113 11.70 6.27 20.81
N TYR A 114 10.72 6.64 19.95
CA TYR A 114 9.46 7.26 20.40
C TYR A 114 8.64 6.34 21.31
N ALA A 115 8.71 5.02 21.07
CA ALA A 115 7.95 4.00 21.81
C ALA A 115 8.55 3.72 23.23
N ARG A 116 9.74 4.24 23.54
CA ARG A 116 10.47 3.93 24.78
C ARG A 116 9.71 4.35 26.04
N ASN A 117 9.04 5.49 25.97
CA ASN A 117 8.40 6.14 27.14
C ASN A 117 6.91 5.77 27.29
N TYR A 118 6.36 4.97 26.38
CA TYR A 118 4.98 4.53 26.48
C TYR A 118 4.81 3.38 27.47
N GLN A 119 3.64 3.31 28.12
CA GLN A 119 3.30 2.18 28.98
C GLN A 119 3.19 0.92 28.11
N LYS A 120 3.89 -0.13 28.50
CA LYS A 120 4.00 -1.39 27.74
C LYS A 120 2.90 -2.40 28.11
N LYS A 121 1.82 -1.97 28.77
CA LYS A 121 0.87 -2.86 29.41
C LYS A 121 -0.32 -3.24 28.51
N ASP A 122 -0.72 -2.35 27.61
CA ASP A 122 -1.97 -2.53 26.88
C ASP A 122 -1.67 -2.72 25.39
N ASP A 123 -1.70 -3.97 24.97
CA ASP A 123 -1.70 -4.32 23.56
C ASP A 123 -3.09 -4.00 22.97
N LEU A 124 -3.12 -3.52 21.74
CA LEU A 124 -4.37 -3.29 21.03
C LEU A 124 -5.07 -4.64 20.77
N PRO A 125 -6.32 -4.87 21.21
CA PRO A 125 -7.01 -6.13 20.97
C PRO A 125 -7.12 -6.46 19.47
N PHE A 126 -7.08 -7.77 19.13
CA PHE A 126 -7.19 -8.22 17.74
C PHE A 126 -8.46 -7.70 17.07
N GLU A 127 -9.58 -7.75 17.78
CA GLU A 127 -10.90 -7.31 17.31
C GLU A 127 -10.89 -5.81 16.96
N MET A 128 -10.12 -5.02 17.70
CA MET A 128 -9.96 -3.59 17.42
C MET A 128 -9.13 -3.36 16.16
N MET A 129 -8.04 -4.10 15.99
CA MET A 129 -7.23 -4.03 14.76
C MET A 129 -8.05 -4.46 13.54
N ASP A 130 -8.78 -5.56 13.64
CA ASP A 130 -9.70 -6.05 12.61
C ASP A 130 -10.76 -5.00 12.25
N LYS A 131 -11.36 -4.38 13.26
CA LYS A 131 -12.33 -3.30 13.08
C LYS A 131 -11.74 -2.12 12.34
N VAL A 132 -10.57 -1.64 12.78
CA VAL A 132 -9.89 -0.50 12.13
C VAL A 132 -9.57 -0.79 10.65
N VAL A 133 -9.11 -2.01 10.34
CA VAL A 133 -8.82 -2.37 8.93
C VAL A 133 -10.11 -2.47 8.13
N ARG A 134 -11.16 -3.07 8.66
CA ARG A 134 -12.46 -3.19 7.99
C ARG A 134 -13.07 -1.82 7.70
N GLU A 135 -13.19 -0.96 8.70
CA GLU A 135 -13.75 0.39 8.57
C GLU A 135 -12.86 1.28 7.69
N GLY A 136 -11.53 1.14 7.78
CA GLY A 136 -10.61 1.81 6.89
C GLY A 136 -10.86 1.46 5.41
N LYS A 137 -11.17 0.19 5.10
CA LYS A 137 -11.53 -0.22 3.72
C LYS A 137 -12.82 0.45 3.24
N GLU A 138 -13.81 0.60 4.10
CA GLU A 138 -15.10 1.25 3.77
C GLU A 138 -14.91 2.72 3.34
N ILE A 139 -13.93 3.42 3.94
CA ILE A 139 -13.57 4.80 3.57
C ILE A 139 -12.47 4.89 2.49
N GLY A 140 -12.14 3.75 1.86
CA GLY A 140 -11.23 3.72 0.71
C GLY A 140 -9.74 3.62 1.04
N VAL A 141 -9.37 3.29 2.27
CA VAL A 141 -7.98 2.99 2.65
C VAL A 141 -7.64 1.57 2.18
N ALA A 142 -6.49 1.42 1.52
CA ALA A 142 -5.95 0.13 1.08
C ALA A 142 -4.48 -0.08 1.52
N PHE A 143 -3.93 0.87 2.27
CA PHE A 143 -2.57 0.84 2.77
C PHE A 143 -2.57 1.06 4.29
N PHE A 144 -2.05 0.09 5.02
CA PHE A 144 -1.94 0.13 6.46
C PHE A 144 -0.47 -0.01 6.87
N THR A 145 -0.03 0.83 7.78
CA THR A 145 1.33 0.78 8.33
C THR A 145 1.27 0.27 9.76
N ILE A 146 1.94 -0.84 10.00
CA ILE A 146 2.08 -1.45 11.33
C ILE A 146 3.40 -1.00 11.93
N LEU A 147 3.35 -0.39 13.09
CA LEU A 147 4.50 0.11 13.83
C LEU A 147 4.28 -0.08 15.33
N GLY A 148 4.99 0.64 16.18
CA GLY A 148 4.85 0.56 17.64
C GLY A 148 6.19 0.23 18.30
N GLY A 149 6.22 -0.73 19.21
CA GLY A 149 7.45 -1.34 19.72
C GLY A 149 8.05 -2.28 18.68
N GLU A 150 7.99 -3.59 18.92
CA GLU A 150 8.25 -4.61 17.91
C GLU A 150 6.95 -5.34 17.59
N PRO A 151 6.36 -5.11 16.40
CA PRO A 151 5.06 -5.70 16.06
C PRO A 151 5.06 -7.23 16.08
N PHE A 152 6.16 -7.87 15.64
CA PHE A 152 6.25 -9.33 15.58
C PHE A 152 6.47 -10.01 16.94
N LEU A 153 6.40 -9.28 18.05
CA LEU A 153 6.15 -9.88 19.38
C LEU A 153 4.69 -10.34 19.55
N ARG A 154 3.87 -10.14 18.51
CA ARG A 154 2.47 -10.55 18.46
C ARG A 154 2.23 -11.56 17.35
N ASP A 155 1.80 -12.75 17.72
CA ASP A 155 1.53 -13.84 16.77
C ASP A 155 0.22 -13.63 15.98
N ASP A 156 -0.70 -12.81 16.50
CA ASP A 156 -2.01 -12.55 15.89
C ASP A 156 -1.98 -11.58 14.71
N LEU A 157 -0.82 -10.99 14.39
CA LEU A 157 -0.67 -10.16 13.19
C LEU A 157 -0.77 -10.97 11.89
N PHE A 158 -0.25 -12.19 11.86
CA PHE A 158 -0.36 -13.04 10.67
C PHE A 158 -1.82 -13.38 10.33
N PRO A 159 -2.65 -13.84 11.28
CA PRO A 159 -4.09 -13.96 11.08
C PRO A 159 -4.77 -12.68 10.58
N LEU A 160 -4.37 -11.50 11.08
CA LEU A 160 -4.90 -10.22 10.59
C LEU A 160 -4.55 -9.98 9.11
N PHE A 161 -3.30 -10.23 8.72
CA PHE A 161 -2.83 -10.07 7.34
C PHE A 161 -3.52 -11.04 6.38
N GLU A 162 -3.70 -12.28 6.79
CA GLU A 162 -4.42 -13.30 6.01
C GLU A 162 -5.89 -12.92 5.82
N LYS A 163 -6.57 -12.52 6.89
CA LYS A 163 -7.96 -12.08 6.87
C LYS A 163 -8.20 -10.89 5.94
N HIS A 164 -7.24 -9.96 5.91
CA HIS A 164 -7.29 -8.74 5.10
C HIS A 164 -6.28 -8.77 3.95
N SER A 165 -6.16 -9.91 3.26
CA SER A 165 -5.22 -10.09 2.13
C SER A 165 -5.51 -9.21 0.91
N ASP A 166 -6.60 -8.45 0.95
CA ASP A 166 -7.05 -7.49 -0.06
C ASP A 166 -6.54 -6.06 0.15
N VAL A 167 -5.80 -5.79 1.24
CA VAL A 167 -5.08 -4.55 1.46
C VAL A 167 -3.56 -4.76 1.49
N TYR A 168 -2.80 -3.68 1.52
CA TYR A 168 -1.35 -3.72 1.68
C TYR A 168 -0.96 -3.34 3.10
N PHE A 169 -0.20 -4.23 3.75
CA PHE A 169 0.41 -3.96 5.05
C PHE A 169 1.90 -3.71 4.88
N GLN A 170 2.37 -2.58 5.40
CA GLN A 170 3.77 -2.29 5.61
C GLN A 170 4.07 -2.44 7.10
N VAL A 171 5.09 -3.22 7.44
CA VAL A 171 5.49 -3.43 8.83
C VAL A 171 6.85 -2.81 9.08
N PHE A 172 6.95 -1.97 10.10
CA PHE A 172 8.22 -1.51 10.63
C PHE A 172 8.64 -2.44 11.75
N THR A 173 9.72 -3.18 11.53
CA THR A 173 10.25 -4.19 12.45
C THR A 173 11.76 -4.05 12.60
N ASN A 174 12.29 -4.55 13.70
CA ASN A 174 13.71 -4.61 13.98
C ASN A 174 14.31 -6.00 13.68
N SER A 175 13.52 -6.94 13.16
CA SER A 175 13.92 -8.31 12.81
C SER A 175 14.39 -8.44 11.37
#